data_61e11d2bdeb8e4cdce31c614eb851c75
#
_entry.id   61e11d2bdeb8e4cdce31c614eb851c75
#
_cell.length_a   1.000
_cell.length_b   1.000
_cell.length_c   1.000
_cell.angle_alpha   90.00
_cell.angle_beta   90.00
_cell.angle_gamma   90.00
#
_symmetry.space_group_name_H-M   'P 1'
#
loop_
_entity.id
_entity.type
_entity.pdbx_description
1 polymer ?
#
loop_
_entity_poly.entity_id
_entity_poly.type
_entity_poly.pdbx_seq_one_letter_code
_entity_poly.pdbx_strand_id
1 'polypeptide(L)'
;HATKGISMEATMASTSAELTARLEQEGVESLRMELKTLDPESYGTIDIANGQRVVRALEVCLMTGKPFSSFKTSVLKKRDFEIEKIGLTRPREVLYDRINRRVLQMVDDGLVDEVRSLMQYRDLAALQTVGYKEIFDWFDFESGLVTLDGWGPTTPGDGPVTSLERAVELIQRNTRRYAKRQLSYWGRDKEIKWLEL
;
A
#
# COMPACT_ATOMS: atom_id res chain seq x y z
N HIS A 1 18.99 -18.74 -36.73
CA HIS A 1 18.92 -18.64 -35.27
C HIS A 1 18.02 -17.49 -34.92
N ALA A 2 16.73 -17.81 -34.58
CA ALA A 2 15.79 -16.83 -34.07
C ALA A 2 16.13 -16.61 -32.59
N THR A 3 16.71 -15.47 -32.27
CA THR A 3 16.77 -14.95 -30.90
C THR A 3 15.32 -14.68 -30.49
N LYS A 4 14.76 -15.52 -29.62
CA LYS A 4 13.50 -15.24 -28.92
C LYS A 4 13.72 -13.95 -28.12
N GLY A 5 13.19 -12.85 -28.61
CA GLY A 5 13.11 -11.60 -27.85
C GLY A 5 12.23 -11.88 -26.61
N ILE A 6 12.86 -11.89 -25.44
CA ILE A 6 12.15 -11.85 -24.18
C ILE A 6 11.36 -10.53 -24.20
N SER A 7 10.05 -10.57 -24.06
CA SER A 7 9.26 -9.34 -24.07
C SER A 7 9.72 -8.44 -22.90
N MET A 8 9.69 -7.13 -23.09
CA MET A 8 10.06 -6.17 -22.06
C MET A 8 9.24 -6.38 -20.77
N GLU A 9 7.99 -6.79 -20.93
CA GLU A 9 7.10 -7.14 -19.81
C GLU A 9 7.58 -8.37 -19.01
N ALA A 10 8.08 -9.42 -19.70
CA ALA A 10 8.62 -10.59 -19.03
C ALA A 10 9.92 -10.26 -18.27
N THR A 11 10.76 -9.38 -18.83
CA THR A 11 11.96 -8.87 -18.15
C THR A 11 11.60 -8.02 -16.94
N MET A 12 10.57 -7.19 -17.03
CA MET A 12 10.05 -6.39 -15.92
C MET A 12 9.58 -7.27 -14.76
N ALA A 13 8.76 -8.26 -15.06
CA ALA A 13 8.22 -9.19 -14.06
C ALA A 13 9.35 -9.98 -13.37
N SER A 14 10.36 -10.41 -14.13
CA SER A 14 11.51 -11.14 -13.60
C SER A 14 12.36 -10.27 -12.65
N THR A 15 12.69 -9.04 -13.06
CA THR A 15 13.49 -8.11 -12.24
C THR A 15 12.74 -7.71 -10.95
N SER A 16 11.44 -7.46 -11.05
CA SER A 16 10.60 -7.14 -9.89
C SER A 16 10.54 -8.30 -8.89
N ALA A 17 10.34 -9.52 -9.38
CA ALA A 17 10.31 -10.72 -8.55
C ALA A 17 11.66 -10.97 -7.85
N GLU A 18 12.78 -10.82 -8.57
CA GLU A 18 14.12 -10.97 -8.01
C GLU A 18 14.41 -9.95 -6.90
N LEU A 19 14.12 -8.66 -7.14
CA LEU A 19 14.32 -7.61 -6.15
C LEU A 19 13.42 -7.80 -4.92
N THR A 20 12.18 -8.27 -5.11
CA THR A 20 11.27 -8.56 -4.01
C THR A 20 11.77 -9.75 -3.18
N ALA A 21 12.22 -10.81 -3.82
CA ALA A 21 12.82 -11.95 -3.12
C ALA A 21 14.09 -11.55 -2.35
N ARG A 22 14.94 -10.71 -2.91
CA ARG A 22 16.11 -10.16 -2.20
C ARG A 22 15.70 -9.32 -1.01
N LEU A 23 14.66 -8.49 -1.13
CA LEU A 23 14.14 -7.70 0.00
C LEU A 23 13.69 -8.58 1.16
N GLU A 24 13.05 -9.71 0.86
CA GLU A 24 12.57 -10.67 1.86
C GLU A 24 13.71 -11.45 2.52
N GLN A 25 14.73 -11.85 1.76
CA GLN A 25 15.84 -12.68 2.22
C GLN A 25 16.95 -11.89 2.90
N GLU A 26 17.34 -10.75 2.33
CA GLU A 26 18.51 -9.97 2.73
C GLU A 26 18.12 -8.71 3.53
N GLY A 27 16.83 -8.36 3.52
CA GLY A 27 16.36 -7.09 4.05
C GLY A 27 16.64 -5.91 3.11
N VAL A 28 16.32 -4.71 3.57
CA VAL A 28 16.39 -3.49 2.74
C VAL A 28 17.81 -2.93 2.58
N GLU A 29 18.77 -3.35 3.42
CA GLU A 29 20.07 -2.69 3.51
C GLU A 29 20.94 -2.90 2.26
N SER A 30 21.02 -4.13 1.73
CA SER A 30 21.77 -4.41 0.50
C SER A 30 21.20 -3.63 -0.67
N LEU A 31 19.89 -3.57 -0.79
CA LEU A 31 19.19 -2.84 -1.85
C LEU A 31 19.39 -1.31 -1.74
N ARG A 32 19.46 -0.76 -0.53
CA ARG A 32 19.78 0.66 -0.33
C ARG A 32 21.19 1.00 -0.83
N MET A 33 22.18 0.15 -0.55
CA MET A 33 23.55 0.40 -0.99
C MET A 33 23.68 0.31 -2.50
N GLU A 34 22.95 -0.60 -3.12
CA GLU A 34 22.86 -0.69 -4.58
C GLU A 34 22.21 0.57 -5.18
N LEU A 35 21.09 1.03 -4.60
CA LEU A 35 20.45 2.28 -5.03
C LEU A 35 21.38 3.49 -4.86
N LYS A 36 22.13 3.54 -3.76
CA LYS A 36 23.11 4.62 -3.53
C LYS A 36 24.15 4.69 -4.64
N THR A 37 24.53 3.54 -5.19
CA THR A 37 25.53 3.47 -6.29
C THR A 37 24.90 3.85 -7.63
N LEU A 38 23.67 3.38 -7.91
CA LEU A 38 23.01 3.58 -9.20
C LEU A 38 22.30 4.94 -9.30
N ASP A 39 21.80 5.46 -8.19
CA ASP A 39 21.06 6.74 -8.12
C ASP A 39 21.23 7.41 -6.75
N PRO A 40 22.37 8.11 -6.50
CA PRO A 40 22.61 8.81 -5.23
C PRO A 40 21.55 9.88 -4.90
N GLU A 41 20.96 10.52 -5.92
CA GLU A 41 19.93 11.53 -5.73
C GLU A 41 18.62 10.92 -5.19
N SER A 42 18.18 9.81 -5.76
CA SER A 42 17.02 9.09 -5.24
C SER A 42 17.28 8.52 -3.85
N TYR A 43 18.50 8.00 -3.60
CA TYR A 43 18.87 7.56 -2.25
C TYR A 43 18.71 8.66 -1.20
N GLY A 44 19.04 9.91 -1.54
CA GLY A 44 18.89 11.07 -0.63
C GLY A 44 17.48 11.64 -0.51
N THR A 45 16.57 11.31 -1.43
CA THR A 45 15.26 11.96 -1.52
C THR A 45 14.08 11.05 -1.23
N ILE A 46 14.19 9.74 -1.45
CA ILE A 46 13.12 8.81 -1.13
C ILE A 46 13.20 8.32 0.32
N ASP A 47 12.09 7.79 0.82
CA ASP A 47 12.08 7.07 2.10
C ASP A 47 12.77 5.72 1.92
N ILE A 48 14.07 5.67 2.22
CA ILE A 48 14.89 4.47 2.10
C ILE A 48 14.57 3.39 3.16
N ALA A 49 13.80 3.70 4.20
CA ALA A 49 13.29 2.72 5.14
C ALA A 49 12.15 1.89 4.54
N ASN A 50 11.50 2.41 3.50
CA ASN A 50 10.45 1.73 2.78
C ASN A 50 11.05 0.86 1.67
N GLY A 51 11.17 -0.46 1.93
CA GLY A 51 11.75 -1.43 0.99
C GLY A 51 11.08 -1.42 -0.38
N GLN A 52 9.76 -1.28 -0.46
CA GLN A 52 9.03 -1.23 -1.74
C GLN A 52 9.41 0.00 -2.58
N ARG A 53 9.68 1.14 -1.94
CA ARG A 53 10.17 2.33 -2.65
C ARG A 53 11.59 2.15 -3.18
N VAL A 54 12.43 1.48 -2.41
CA VAL A 54 13.80 1.14 -2.84
C VAL A 54 13.76 0.18 -4.02
N VAL A 55 12.97 -0.90 -3.93
CA VAL A 55 12.73 -1.86 -5.02
C VAL A 55 12.26 -1.12 -6.27
N ARG A 56 11.25 -0.26 -6.17
CA ARG A 56 10.72 0.47 -7.34
C ARG A 56 11.77 1.36 -8.00
N ALA A 57 12.60 2.04 -7.23
CA ALA A 57 13.68 2.85 -7.78
C ALA A 57 14.73 1.99 -8.49
N LEU A 58 15.12 0.85 -7.91
CA LEU A 58 16.04 -0.10 -8.49
C LEU A 58 15.49 -0.74 -9.77
N GLU A 59 14.24 -1.15 -9.81
CA GLU A 59 13.58 -1.65 -11.01
C GLU A 59 13.82 -0.72 -12.20
N VAL A 60 13.53 0.57 -12.00
CA VAL A 60 13.69 1.57 -13.05
C VAL A 60 15.16 1.72 -13.45
N CYS A 61 16.08 1.77 -12.48
CA CYS A 61 17.51 1.87 -12.77
C CYS A 61 18.03 0.68 -13.59
N LEU A 62 17.70 -0.53 -13.15
CA LEU A 62 18.18 -1.77 -13.79
C LEU A 62 17.57 -1.97 -15.18
N MET A 63 16.30 -1.65 -15.34
CA MET A 63 15.62 -1.84 -16.62
C MET A 63 15.97 -0.81 -17.67
N THR A 64 16.19 0.44 -17.26
CA THR A 64 16.42 1.52 -18.20
C THR A 64 17.89 1.86 -18.39
N GLY A 65 18.75 1.39 -17.49
CA GLY A 65 20.16 1.81 -17.42
C GLY A 65 20.34 3.28 -17.04
N LYS A 66 19.27 3.94 -16.52
CA LYS A 66 19.29 5.36 -16.13
C LYS A 66 18.85 5.52 -14.69
N PRO A 67 19.36 6.51 -13.95
CA PRO A 67 18.89 6.81 -12.60
C PRO A 67 17.38 7.07 -12.56
N PHE A 68 16.71 6.57 -11.53
CA PHE A 68 15.27 6.83 -11.32
C PHE A 68 14.98 8.32 -11.16
N SER A 69 15.90 9.08 -10.53
CA SER A 69 15.83 10.55 -10.41
C SER A 69 15.69 11.24 -11.75
N SER A 70 16.32 10.73 -12.82
CA SER A 70 16.25 11.32 -14.15
C SER A 70 14.85 11.31 -14.77
N PHE A 71 13.94 10.46 -14.25
CA PHE A 71 12.52 10.40 -14.67
C PHE A 71 11.62 11.29 -13.81
N LYS A 72 12.13 11.84 -12.70
CA LYS A 72 11.39 12.80 -11.88
C LYS A 72 11.44 14.18 -12.55
N THR A 73 10.55 14.41 -13.48
CA THR A 73 10.40 15.73 -14.09
C THR A 73 9.70 16.66 -13.11
N SER A 74 10.46 17.50 -12.41
CA SER A 74 9.93 18.58 -11.56
C SER A 74 9.43 19.79 -12.38
N VAL A 75 9.45 19.70 -13.69
CA VAL A 75 8.94 20.76 -14.56
C VAL A 75 7.43 20.83 -14.44
N LEU A 76 6.95 21.87 -13.76
CA LEU A 76 5.52 22.21 -13.75
C LEU A 76 5.08 22.44 -15.19
N LYS A 77 4.38 21.46 -15.74
CA LYS A 77 3.82 21.54 -17.09
C LYS A 77 2.81 22.69 -17.08
N LYS A 78 3.09 23.77 -17.81
CA LYS A 78 2.12 24.85 -17.98
C LYS A 78 0.87 24.25 -18.62
N ARG A 79 -0.27 24.44 -17.98
CA ARG A 79 -1.58 23.97 -18.44
C ARG A 79 -2.36 25.18 -18.96
N ASP A 80 -3.22 24.96 -19.94
CA ASP A 80 -4.11 25.99 -20.49
C ASP A 80 -5.39 26.18 -19.64
N PHE A 81 -5.40 25.63 -18.44
CA PHE A 81 -6.48 25.72 -17.47
C PHE A 81 -5.93 25.91 -16.05
N GLU A 82 -6.74 26.52 -15.21
CA GLU A 82 -6.47 26.64 -13.78
C GLU A 82 -6.98 25.40 -13.03
N ILE A 83 -6.23 24.99 -12.01
CA ILE A 83 -6.61 23.86 -11.14
C ILE A 83 -7.01 24.43 -9.78
N GLU A 84 -8.29 24.31 -9.43
CA GLU A 84 -8.77 24.62 -8.10
C GLU A 84 -8.84 23.35 -7.26
N LYS A 85 -8.15 23.33 -6.12
CA LYS A 85 -8.11 22.18 -5.22
C LYS A 85 -9.09 22.41 -4.08
N ILE A 86 -10.10 21.56 -3.95
CA ILE A 86 -11.10 21.62 -2.88
C ILE A 86 -10.98 20.35 -2.03
N GLY A 87 -10.75 20.52 -0.73
CA GLY A 87 -10.76 19.45 0.25
C GLY A 87 -12.06 19.46 1.06
N LEU A 88 -12.69 18.34 1.24
CA LEU A 88 -13.85 18.20 2.11
C LEU A 88 -13.41 17.60 3.45
N THR A 89 -13.83 18.23 4.55
CA THR A 89 -13.55 17.74 5.90
C THR A 89 -14.79 17.74 6.77
N ARG A 90 -14.68 17.09 7.91
CA ARG A 90 -15.67 17.06 8.99
C ARG A 90 -14.96 17.08 10.34
N PRO A 91 -15.63 17.48 11.42
CA PRO A 91 -15.13 17.28 12.76
C PRO A 91 -14.72 15.81 12.96
N ARG A 92 -13.59 15.60 13.61
CA ARG A 92 -12.97 14.27 13.72
C ARG A 92 -13.92 13.19 14.28
N GLU A 93 -14.71 13.57 15.27
CA GLU A 93 -15.66 12.65 15.92
C GLU A 93 -16.76 12.22 14.95
N VAL A 94 -17.31 13.18 14.19
CA VAL A 94 -18.32 12.90 13.16
C VAL A 94 -17.76 12.01 12.06
N LEU A 95 -16.51 12.28 11.61
CA LEU A 95 -15.85 11.46 10.61
C LEU A 95 -15.66 10.02 11.10
N TYR A 96 -15.20 9.85 12.34
CA TYR A 96 -14.94 8.53 12.91
C TYR A 96 -16.24 7.73 13.13
N ASP A 97 -17.29 8.38 13.58
CA ASP A 97 -18.61 7.74 13.71
C ASP A 97 -19.15 7.28 12.33
N ARG A 98 -19.04 8.13 11.32
CA ARG A 98 -19.42 7.75 9.94
C ARG A 98 -18.61 6.58 9.41
N ILE A 99 -17.29 6.55 9.66
CA ILE A 99 -16.44 5.42 9.29
C ILE A 99 -16.92 4.15 9.96
N ASN A 100 -17.17 4.19 11.26
CA ASN A 100 -17.60 3.01 12.01
C ASN A 100 -18.93 2.47 11.50
N ARG A 101 -19.93 3.35 11.30
CA ARG A 101 -21.25 2.96 10.74
C ARG A 101 -21.13 2.40 9.33
N ARG A 102 -20.27 3.01 8.48
CA ARG A 102 -20.06 2.50 7.12
C ARG A 102 -19.49 1.10 7.11
N VAL A 103 -18.55 0.79 8.00
CA VAL A 103 -17.98 -0.57 8.09
C VAL A 103 -19.05 -1.59 8.47
N LEU A 104 -19.92 -1.28 9.44
CA LEU A 104 -21.04 -2.16 9.79
C LEU A 104 -21.97 -2.35 8.59
N GLN A 105 -22.31 -1.28 7.90
CA GLN A 105 -23.15 -1.36 6.71
C GLN A 105 -22.51 -2.22 5.61
N MET A 106 -21.19 -2.13 5.39
CA MET A 106 -20.50 -2.97 4.41
C MET A 106 -20.60 -4.46 4.76
N VAL A 107 -20.54 -4.81 6.05
CA VAL A 107 -20.72 -6.19 6.51
C VAL A 107 -22.15 -6.65 6.26
N ASP A 108 -23.16 -5.82 6.59
CA ASP A 108 -24.57 -6.11 6.36
C ASP A 108 -24.88 -6.24 4.84
N ASP A 109 -24.19 -5.46 4.01
CA ASP A 109 -24.32 -5.48 2.54
C ASP A 109 -23.58 -6.68 1.88
N GLY A 110 -22.89 -7.54 2.66
CA GLY A 110 -22.29 -8.77 2.14
C GLY A 110 -20.78 -8.72 1.93
N LEU A 111 -20.04 -7.81 2.57
CA LEU A 111 -18.58 -7.73 2.48
C LEU A 111 -17.89 -9.07 2.75
N VAL A 112 -18.38 -9.86 3.71
CA VAL A 112 -17.79 -11.16 4.07
C VAL A 112 -17.87 -12.14 2.91
N ASP A 113 -19.02 -12.22 2.24
CA ASP A 113 -19.21 -13.12 1.09
C ASP A 113 -18.42 -12.66 -0.13
N GLU A 114 -18.32 -11.35 -0.33
CA GLU A 114 -17.46 -10.76 -1.35
C GLU A 114 -16.00 -11.19 -1.15
N VAL A 115 -15.45 -10.99 0.05
CA VAL A 115 -14.06 -11.38 0.37
C VAL A 115 -13.87 -12.89 0.23
N ARG A 116 -14.85 -13.70 0.66
CA ARG A 116 -14.82 -15.16 0.51
C ARG A 116 -14.71 -15.58 -0.95
N SER A 117 -15.43 -14.92 -1.85
CA SER A 117 -15.38 -15.21 -3.29
C SER A 117 -14.01 -14.89 -3.92
N LEU A 118 -13.23 -14.02 -3.28
CA LEU A 118 -11.93 -13.55 -3.75
C LEU A 118 -10.73 -14.29 -3.12
N MET A 119 -10.96 -15.33 -2.30
CA MET A 119 -9.89 -16.06 -1.59
C MET A 119 -8.77 -16.55 -2.52
N GLN A 120 -9.09 -17.01 -3.73
CA GLN A 120 -8.10 -17.47 -4.70
C GLN A 120 -7.17 -16.36 -5.23
N TYR A 121 -7.55 -15.08 -5.03
CA TYR A 121 -6.81 -13.92 -5.48
C TYR A 121 -6.19 -13.13 -4.32
N ARG A 122 -6.25 -13.65 -3.09
CA ARG A 122 -5.86 -12.96 -1.87
C ARG A 122 -4.46 -12.33 -1.91
N ASP A 123 -3.52 -12.95 -2.62
CA ASP A 123 -2.14 -12.48 -2.70
C ASP A 123 -1.94 -11.29 -3.65
N LEU A 124 -2.96 -10.92 -4.40
CA LEU A 124 -2.89 -9.74 -5.26
C LEU A 124 -2.78 -8.46 -4.40
N ALA A 125 -1.86 -7.59 -4.77
CA ALA A 125 -1.63 -6.32 -4.07
C ALA A 125 -2.90 -5.46 -3.91
N ALA A 126 -3.83 -5.54 -4.86
CA ALA A 126 -5.11 -4.83 -4.82
C ALA A 126 -6.01 -5.30 -3.66
N LEU A 127 -5.89 -6.56 -3.24
CA LEU A 127 -6.67 -7.15 -2.15
C LEU A 127 -5.98 -7.04 -0.78
N GLN A 128 -4.71 -6.62 -0.75
CA GLN A 128 -3.97 -6.34 0.49
C GLN A 128 -4.32 -4.94 1.05
N THR A 129 -5.60 -4.67 1.15
CA THR A 129 -6.14 -3.38 1.61
C THR A 129 -7.02 -3.54 2.85
N VAL A 130 -7.26 -2.42 3.54
CA VAL A 130 -8.15 -2.39 4.71
C VAL A 130 -9.56 -2.83 4.30
N GLY A 131 -10.13 -3.74 5.05
CA GLY A 131 -11.42 -4.37 4.80
C GLY A 131 -11.28 -5.80 4.31
N TYR A 132 -10.41 -6.05 3.34
CA TYR A 132 -10.18 -7.42 2.84
C TYR A 132 -9.18 -8.18 3.70
N LYS A 133 -8.04 -7.55 4.03
CA LYS A 133 -6.97 -8.19 4.77
C LYS A 133 -7.44 -8.73 6.12
N GLU A 134 -8.17 -7.94 6.89
CA GLU A 134 -8.66 -8.32 8.20
C GLU A 134 -9.64 -9.51 8.13
N ILE A 135 -10.43 -9.61 7.05
CA ILE A 135 -11.34 -10.73 6.84
C ILE A 135 -10.59 -11.97 6.36
N PHE A 136 -9.55 -11.83 5.51
CA PHE A 136 -8.68 -12.96 5.17
C PHE A 136 -7.95 -13.52 6.40
N ASP A 137 -7.44 -12.65 7.27
CA ASP A 137 -6.78 -13.04 8.52
C ASP A 137 -7.75 -13.82 9.44
N TRP A 138 -9.04 -13.42 9.49
CA TRP A 138 -10.06 -14.15 10.20
C TRP A 138 -10.34 -15.53 9.58
N PHE A 139 -10.46 -15.63 8.27
CA PHE A 139 -10.65 -16.91 7.59
C PHE A 139 -9.47 -17.88 7.81
N ASP A 140 -8.26 -17.37 7.86
CA ASP A 140 -7.07 -18.19 8.15
C ASP A 140 -7.12 -18.75 9.59
N PHE A 141 -7.57 -17.94 10.55
CA PHE A 141 -7.78 -18.40 11.92
C PHE A 141 -8.92 -19.42 12.00
N GLU A 142 -10.05 -19.16 11.35
CA GLU A 142 -11.23 -20.04 11.34
C GLU A 142 -10.93 -21.41 10.70
N SER A 143 -10.09 -21.44 9.66
CA SER A 143 -9.66 -22.66 8.99
C SER A 143 -8.52 -23.40 9.69
N GLY A 144 -7.96 -22.86 10.76
CA GLY A 144 -6.84 -23.44 11.49
C GLY A 144 -5.48 -23.30 10.80
N LEU A 145 -5.39 -22.54 9.72
CA LEU A 145 -4.12 -22.19 9.07
C LEU A 145 -3.22 -21.36 9.99
N VAL A 146 -3.83 -20.57 10.85
CA VAL A 146 -3.16 -19.74 11.85
C VAL A 146 -3.72 -20.07 13.21
N THR A 147 -2.82 -20.35 14.18
CA THR A 147 -3.16 -20.64 15.56
C THR A 147 -2.67 -19.52 16.47
N LEU A 148 -3.20 -19.45 17.70
CA LEU A 148 -2.78 -18.45 18.69
C LEU A 148 -1.28 -18.50 19.00
N ASP A 149 -0.69 -19.69 18.99
CA ASP A 149 0.73 -19.92 19.35
C ASP A 149 1.69 -19.66 18.19
N GLY A 150 1.22 -19.73 16.94
CA GLY A 150 2.02 -19.56 15.73
C GLY A 150 1.78 -18.24 14.99
N TRP A 151 0.95 -17.38 15.56
CA TRP A 151 0.52 -16.17 14.87
C TRP A 151 1.50 -15.01 15.05
N GLY A 152 2.09 -14.57 13.93
CA GLY A 152 2.81 -13.31 13.89
C GLY A 152 1.84 -12.15 13.57
N PRO A 153 1.86 -11.05 14.31
CA PRO A 153 0.94 -9.94 14.07
C PRO A 153 1.18 -9.35 12.67
N THR A 154 0.14 -9.28 11.86
CA THR A 154 0.17 -8.58 10.56
C THR A 154 0.45 -7.08 10.73
N THR A 155 0.16 -6.57 11.93
CA THR A 155 0.55 -5.24 12.40
C THR A 155 1.01 -5.37 13.86
N PRO A 156 2.19 -4.86 14.24
CA PRO A 156 2.65 -4.92 15.62
C PRO A 156 1.60 -4.39 16.60
N GLY A 157 1.24 -5.18 17.61
CA GLY A 157 0.29 -4.82 18.66
C GLY A 157 -1.18 -5.14 18.39
N ASP A 158 -1.51 -5.80 17.27
CA ASP A 158 -2.92 -6.05 16.92
C ASP A 158 -3.48 -7.37 17.48
N GLY A 159 -2.66 -8.37 17.74
CA GLY A 159 -3.15 -9.69 18.11
C GLY A 159 -3.95 -10.40 17.00
N PRO A 160 -4.30 -11.68 17.17
CA PRO A 160 -4.97 -12.48 16.16
C PRO A 160 -6.38 -11.98 15.85
N VAL A 161 -6.85 -12.25 14.64
CA VAL A 161 -8.22 -12.00 14.19
C VAL A 161 -9.04 -13.26 14.40
N THR A 162 -9.54 -13.43 15.62
CA THR A 162 -10.20 -14.66 16.09
C THR A 162 -11.68 -14.73 15.80
N SER A 163 -12.28 -13.62 15.38
CA SER A 163 -13.73 -13.56 15.08
C SER A 163 -14.04 -12.44 14.07
N LEU A 164 -15.25 -12.48 13.50
CA LEU A 164 -15.75 -11.42 12.63
C LEU A 164 -15.82 -10.07 13.36
N GLU A 165 -16.26 -10.05 14.62
CA GLU A 165 -16.33 -8.83 15.44
C GLU A 165 -14.94 -8.20 15.55
N ARG A 166 -13.92 -9.04 15.76
CA ARG A 166 -12.52 -8.57 15.82
C ARG A 166 -12.04 -8.04 14.48
N ALA A 167 -12.37 -8.69 13.38
CA ALA A 167 -12.08 -8.18 12.02
C ALA A 167 -12.73 -6.80 11.83
N VAL A 168 -14.00 -6.64 12.17
CA VAL A 168 -14.75 -5.38 12.07
C VAL A 168 -14.09 -4.26 12.89
N GLU A 169 -13.73 -4.52 14.15
CA GLU A 169 -13.01 -3.55 14.99
C GLU A 169 -11.70 -3.07 14.33
N LEU A 170 -10.94 -4.01 13.77
CA LEU A 170 -9.68 -3.71 13.09
C LEU A 170 -9.90 -2.90 11.81
N ILE A 171 -10.89 -3.25 11.01
CA ILE A 171 -11.28 -2.50 9.81
C ILE A 171 -11.65 -1.06 10.16
N GLN A 172 -12.51 -0.87 11.17
CA GLN A 172 -12.89 0.45 11.65
C GLN A 172 -11.67 1.27 12.10
N ARG A 173 -10.81 0.68 12.93
CA ARG A 173 -9.59 1.32 13.42
C ARG A 173 -8.63 1.68 12.29
N ASN A 174 -8.36 0.74 11.38
CA ASN A 174 -7.43 0.92 10.29
C ASN A 174 -7.95 1.94 9.26
N THR A 175 -9.26 1.98 9.03
CA THR A 175 -9.90 3.02 8.21
C THR A 175 -9.77 4.41 8.85
N ARG A 176 -9.96 4.55 10.18
CA ARG A 176 -9.73 5.81 10.89
C ARG A 176 -8.25 6.24 10.80
N ARG A 177 -7.30 5.30 10.93
CA ARG A 177 -5.86 5.56 10.75
C ARG A 177 -5.55 6.02 9.33
N TYR A 178 -6.19 5.41 8.33
CA TYR A 178 -6.04 5.81 6.94
C TYR A 178 -6.57 7.22 6.70
N ALA A 179 -7.76 7.54 7.18
CA ALA A 179 -8.32 8.88 7.08
C ALA A 179 -7.42 9.94 7.75
N LYS A 180 -6.87 9.64 8.93
CA LYS A 180 -5.89 10.52 9.60
C LYS A 180 -4.65 10.75 8.74
N ARG A 181 -4.11 9.71 8.10
CA ARG A 181 -2.95 9.85 7.21
C ARG A 181 -3.27 10.71 6.00
N GLN A 182 -4.46 10.54 5.39
CA GLN A 182 -4.90 11.38 4.26
C GLN A 182 -4.99 12.85 4.66
N LEU A 183 -5.63 13.18 5.78
CA LEU A 183 -5.73 14.55 6.27
C LEU A 183 -4.35 15.15 6.58
N SER A 184 -3.43 14.37 7.17
CA SER A 184 -2.06 14.81 7.43
C SER A 184 -1.25 15.03 6.16
N TYR A 185 -1.47 14.24 5.13
CA TYR A 185 -0.79 14.37 3.84
C TYR A 185 -1.28 15.59 3.08
N TRP A 186 -2.60 15.68 2.87
CA TRP A 186 -3.20 16.76 2.10
C TRP A 186 -3.20 18.11 2.84
N GLY A 187 -3.22 18.09 4.18
CA GLY A 187 -3.12 19.31 4.99
C GLY A 187 -1.79 20.07 4.84
N ARG A 188 -0.78 19.46 4.20
CA ARG A 188 0.48 20.15 3.85
C ARG A 188 0.37 20.98 2.58
N ASP A 189 -0.59 20.70 1.73
CA ASP A 189 -0.83 21.46 0.50
C ASP A 189 -1.66 22.72 0.82
N LYS A 190 -0.98 23.86 0.76
CA LYS A 190 -1.60 25.16 1.08
C LYS A 190 -2.55 25.69 0.01
N GLU A 191 -2.57 25.06 -1.18
CA GLU A 191 -3.47 25.42 -2.27
C GLU A 191 -4.86 24.82 -2.09
N ILE A 192 -5.03 23.85 -1.17
CA ILE A 192 -6.33 23.21 -0.93
C ILE A 192 -7.23 24.16 -0.12
N LYS A 193 -8.38 24.49 -0.69
CA LYS A 193 -9.48 25.18 0.02
C LYS A 193 -10.30 24.12 0.75
N TRP A 194 -10.20 24.10 2.08
CA TRP A 194 -10.93 23.15 2.91
C TRP A 194 -12.34 23.65 3.21
N LEU A 195 -13.34 22.80 2.93
CA LEU A 195 -14.74 23.01 3.27
C LEU A 195 -15.15 22.00 4.35
N GLU A 196 -15.64 22.50 5.46
CA GLU A 196 -16.22 21.69 6.53
C GLU A 196 -17.70 21.44 6.26
N LEU A 197 -18.12 20.14 6.27
CA LEU A 197 -19.49 19.68 5.95
C LEU A 197 -20.25 19.30 7.21
#